data_87da9e0f0eca6142ddd1d6e980bab239
#
_entry.id   87da9e0f0eca6142ddd1d6e980bab239
#
_cell.length_a   1.000
_cell.length_b   1.000
_cell.length_c   1.000
_cell.angle_alpha   90.00
_cell.angle_beta   90.00
_cell.angle_gamma   90.00
#
_symmetry.space_group_name_H-M   'P 1'
#
loop_
_entity.id
_entity.type
_entity.pdbx_description
1 polymer ?
#
loop_
_entity_poly.entity_id
_entity_poly.type
_entity_poly.pdbx_seq_one_letter_code
_entity_poly.pdbx_strand_id
1 'polypeptide(L)'
;MKIDDYTVHFKTEVPYPLMGNDVSTVAIISDSVGCGGTTEEFNAGTAAIGTGPYKFQSYTPGQSATFVRNEDYWGEKPVWTEVEFRPISSAPSRVAALLAGDVDVISGVPTTDIETLKGKSEITLSQGPSNRVIYLHMDQFRENSPFITAKDGSEIKNPLLDVRVRKAISMAINRDVIVERVMEGIAVSAGQLLPDGFFGVSDKLSPLAYDPDG
;
A
#
# COMPACT_ATOMS: atom_id res chain seq x y z
N MET A 1 -4.33 29.76 2.27
CA MET A 1 -4.05 31.19 2.62
C MET A 1 -3.60 31.26 4.07
N LYS A 2 -2.39 31.77 4.34
CA LYS A 2 -1.91 32.02 5.71
C LYS A 2 -2.72 33.16 6.33
N ILE A 3 -3.26 32.95 7.52
CA ILE A 3 -3.99 33.96 8.30
C ILE A 3 -3.07 34.55 9.37
N ASP A 4 -2.38 33.70 10.13
CA ASP A 4 -1.39 34.06 11.13
C ASP A 4 -0.29 32.98 11.20
N ASP A 5 0.57 33.00 12.21
CA ASP A 5 1.69 32.06 12.33
C ASP A 5 1.25 30.63 12.66
N TYR A 6 0.01 30.42 13.09
CA TYR A 6 -0.53 29.12 13.50
C TYR A 6 -1.79 28.73 12.73
N THR A 7 -2.28 29.61 11.83
CA THR A 7 -3.56 29.41 11.16
C THR A 7 -3.42 29.46 9.64
N VAL A 8 -3.84 28.39 8.98
CA VAL A 8 -3.94 28.29 7.53
C VAL A 8 -5.38 27.98 7.14
N HIS A 9 -5.96 28.78 6.23
CA HIS A 9 -7.27 28.50 5.64
C HIS A 9 -7.13 27.87 4.26
N PHE A 10 -7.80 26.73 4.07
CA PHE A 10 -8.05 26.15 2.76
C PHE A 10 -9.41 26.63 2.26
N LYS A 11 -9.43 27.17 1.04
CA LYS A 11 -10.64 27.68 0.41
C LYS A 11 -10.83 27.01 -0.95
N THR A 12 -12.00 26.49 -1.22
CA THR A 12 -12.40 25.89 -2.49
C THR A 12 -13.54 26.69 -3.12
N GLU A 13 -13.68 26.65 -4.43
CA GLU A 13 -14.75 27.31 -5.16
C GLU A 13 -16.10 26.61 -4.97
N VAL A 14 -16.05 25.29 -4.74
CA VAL A 14 -17.22 24.43 -4.49
C VAL A 14 -17.02 23.63 -3.22
N PRO A 15 -18.08 23.13 -2.57
CA PRO A 15 -17.95 22.21 -1.43
C PRO A 15 -17.09 21.02 -1.78
N TYR A 16 -16.08 20.74 -0.95
CA TYR A 16 -15.11 19.63 -1.14
C TYR A 16 -14.98 18.79 0.13
N PRO A 17 -15.87 17.80 0.33
CA PRO A 17 -15.92 17.03 1.57
C PRO A 17 -14.70 16.14 1.79
N LEU A 18 -13.93 15.78 0.75
CA LEU A 18 -12.72 14.95 0.83
C LEU A 18 -11.44 15.75 1.10
N MET A 19 -11.52 17.06 1.26
CA MET A 19 -10.34 17.92 1.45
C MET A 19 -9.42 17.43 2.56
N GLY A 20 -9.97 17.02 3.69
CA GLY A 20 -9.18 16.51 4.82
C GLY A 20 -8.34 15.29 4.45
N ASN A 21 -8.91 14.36 3.69
CA ASN A 21 -8.20 13.17 3.21
C ASN A 21 -7.09 13.52 2.22
N ASP A 22 -7.38 14.40 1.26
CA ASP A 22 -6.40 14.75 0.22
C ASP A 22 -5.24 15.57 0.77
N VAL A 23 -5.53 16.50 1.69
CA VAL A 23 -4.47 17.28 2.37
C VAL A 23 -3.63 16.42 3.30
N SER A 24 -4.16 15.33 3.86
CA SER A 24 -3.40 14.43 4.73
C SER A 24 -2.23 13.72 4.03
N THR A 25 -2.25 13.65 2.70
CA THR A 25 -1.17 13.07 1.90
C THR A 25 -0.05 14.06 1.56
N VAL A 26 -0.25 15.35 1.85
CA VAL A 26 0.72 16.41 1.58
C VAL A 26 1.70 16.52 2.75
N ALA A 27 2.96 16.17 2.49
CA ALA A 27 4.01 16.32 3.49
C ALA A 27 4.31 17.81 3.78
N ILE A 28 4.40 18.15 5.06
CA ILE A 28 4.81 19.48 5.50
C ILE A 28 6.34 19.47 5.60
N ILE A 29 6.99 20.35 4.88
CA ILE A 29 8.45 20.54 4.93
C ILE A 29 8.80 21.81 5.69
N SER A 30 10.00 21.85 6.29
CA SER A 30 10.49 23.03 7.00
C SER A 30 10.67 24.21 6.05
N ASP A 31 10.28 25.41 6.50
CA ASP A 31 10.48 26.65 5.76
C ASP A 31 11.98 26.95 5.51
N SER A 32 12.87 26.47 6.38
CA SER A 32 14.32 26.60 6.20
C SER A 32 14.86 25.84 4.96
N VAL A 33 14.15 24.80 4.52
CA VAL A 33 14.44 24.06 3.28
C VAL A 33 13.74 24.74 2.09
N GLY A 34 12.54 25.27 2.33
CA GLY A 34 11.71 25.90 1.33
C GLY A 34 11.25 24.96 0.23
N CYS A 35 10.70 25.54 -0.84
CA CYS A 35 10.27 24.78 -2.04
C CYS A 35 11.43 24.38 -2.95
N GLY A 36 12.69 24.67 -2.58
CA GLY A 36 13.89 24.43 -3.39
C GLY A 36 14.76 23.26 -2.95
N GLY A 37 14.36 22.50 -1.94
CA GLY A 37 15.12 21.33 -1.50
C GLY A 37 15.28 20.30 -2.60
N THR A 38 16.52 19.85 -2.83
CA THR A 38 16.87 18.87 -3.85
C THR A 38 16.78 17.43 -3.33
N THR A 39 16.69 16.47 -4.23
CA THR A 39 16.73 15.04 -3.87
C THR A 39 18.03 14.69 -3.15
N GLU A 40 19.15 15.28 -3.55
CA GLU A 40 20.45 15.11 -2.93
C GLU A 40 20.47 15.59 -1.49
N GLU A 41 19.88 16.75 -1.20
CA GLU A 41 19.77 17.30 0.16
C GLU A 41 18.87 16.44 1.05
N PHE A 42 17.76 15.92 0.52
CA PHE A 42 16.92 14.98 1.26
C PHE A 42 17.65 13.65 1.53
N ASN A 43 18.34 13.10 0.56
CA ASN A 43 19.12 11.86 0.72
C ASN A 43 20.33 12.04 1.66
N ALA A 44 20.96 13.22 1.64
CA ALA A 44 22.03 13.57 2.58
C ALA A 44 21.52 13.88 3.99
N GLY A 45 20.20 14.05 4.17
CA GLY A 45 19.56 14.38 5.44
C GLY A 45 19.56 15.86 5.79
N THR A 46 20.21 16.72 5.02
CA THR A 46 20.27 18.17 5.30
C THR A 46 18.91 18.85 5.14
N ALA A 47 18.05 18.31 4.26
CA ALA A 47 16.66 18.75 4.05
C ALA A 47 15.63 17.92 4.83
N ALA A 48 16.01 16.82 5.49
CA ALA A 48 15.11 15.93 6.20
C ALA A 48 14.75 16.45 7.61
N ILE A 49 14.15 17.64 7.67
CA ILE A 49 13.74 18.31 8.90
C ILE A 49 12.25 18.11 9.12
N GLY A 50 11.88 17.39 10.16
CA GLY A 50 10.50 17.06 10.48
C GLY A 50 10.19 17.14 11.97
N THR A 51 8.90 16.99 12.31
CA THR A 51 8.38 17.03 13.68
C THR A 51 8.03 15.64 14.23
N GLY A 52 8.46 14.58 13.54
CA GLY A 52 8.15 13.20 13.88
C GLY A 52 8.87 12.66 15.12
N PRO A 53 8.51 11.43 15.54
CA PRO A 53 9.10 10.78 16.72
C PRO A 53 10.55 10.34 16.52
N TYR A 54 11.03 10.30 15.28
CA TYR A 54 12.41 9.98 14.92
C TYR A 54 13.01 11.07 14.05
N LYS A 55 14.31 11.31 14.22
CA LYS A 55 15.15 12.18 13.39
C LYS A 55 15.95 11.32 12.42
N PHE A 56 16.06 11.75 11.18
CA PHE A 56 16.91 11.11 10.18
C PHE A 56 18.38 11.17 10.60
N GLN A 57 19.11 10.08 10.43
CA GLN A 57 20.55 10.01 10.72
C GLN A 57 21.37 9.73 9.45
N SER A 58 21.04 8.71 8.69
CA SER A 58 21.77 8.36 7.47
C SER A 58 20.89 7.58 6.48
N TYR A 59 21.29 7.64 5.22
CA TYR A 59 20.69 6.83 4.15
C TYR A 59 21.75 6.38 3.16
N THR A 60 21.80 5.08 2.93
CA THR A 60 22.61 4.47 1.87
C THR A 60 21.66 3.83 0.88
N PRO A 61 21.57 4.36 -0.37
CA PRO A 61 20.62 3.89 -1.36
C PRO A 61 20.68 2.37 -1.57
N GLY A 62 19.52 1.70 -1.47
CA GLY A 62 19.39 0.25 -1.63
C GLY A 62 19.96 -0.60 -0.48
N GLN A 63 20.54 -0.01 0.56
CA GLN A 63 21.14 -0.73 1.69
C GLN A 63 20.37 -0.47 2.99
N SER A 64 20.37 0.77 3.48
CA SER A 64 19.70 1.08 4.74
C SER A 64 19.34 2.56 4.90
N ALA A 65 18.40 2.81 5.79
CA ALA A 65 18.11 4.13 6.35
C ALA A 65 18.09 4.03 7.87
N THR A 66 18.84 4.90 8.56
CA THR A 66 18.95 4.91 10.02
C THR A 66 18.29 6.16 10.58
N PHE A 67 17.60 5.96 11.69
CA PHE A 67 16.85 7.01 12.39
C PHE A 67 17.14 6.91 13.88
N VAL A 68 17.25 8.06 14.55
CA VAL A 68 17.40 8.13 16.01
C VAL A 68 16.17 8.76 16.63
N ARG A 69 15.82 8.34 17.85
CA ARG A 69 14.66 8.89 18.56
C ARG A 69 14.78 10.40 18.72
N ASN A 70 13.68 11.10 18.46
CA ASN A 70 13.58 12.53 18.71
C ASN A 70 13.26 12.77 20.19
N GLU A 71 14.24 13.18 20.98
CA GLU A 71 14.05 13.44 22.40
C GLU A 71 13.18 14.69 22.67
N ASP A 72 12.99 15.55 21.68
CA ASP A 72 12.13 16.73 21.72
C ASP A 72 10.74 16.47 21.12
N TYR A 73 10.39 15.20 20.88
CA TYR A 73 9.11 14.87 20.29
C TYR A 73 7.95 15.29 21.21
N TRP A 74 6.96 15.95 20.64
CA TRP A 74 5.80 16.52 21.34
C TRP A 74 4.77 15.49 21.81
N GLY A 75 4.79 14.28 21.26
CA GLY A 75 3.92 13.17 21.63
C GLY A 75 4.61 12.16 22.57
N GLU A 76 4.04 10.98 22.68
CA GLU A 76 4.65 9.88 23.42
C GLU A 76 5.93 9.41 22.74
N LYS A 77 7.03 9.36 23.49
CA LYS A 77 8.32 8.96 22.94
C LYS A 77 8.32 7.47 22.59
N PRO A 78 8.82 7.08 21.39
CA PRO A 78 8.99 5.68 21.06
C PRO A 78 9.92 4.95 22.02
N VAL A 79 9.69 3.64 22.17
CA VAL A 79 10.54 2.79 23.03
C VAL A 79 11.96 2.65 22.46
N TRP A 80 12.06 2.47 21.14
CA TRP A 80 13.34 2.28 20.45
C TRP A 80 14.10 3.60 20.35
N THR A 81 15.39 3.56 20.73
CA THR A 81 16.28 4.74 20.65
C THR A 81 16.85 4.94 19.25
N GLU A 82 16.97 3.85 18.50
CA GLU A 82 17.46 3.83 17.12
C GLU A 82 16.65 2.82 16.30
N VAL A 83 16.42 3.13 15.03
CA VAL A 83 15.74 2.24 14.06
C VAL A 83 16.56 2.23 12.77
N GLU A 84 16.96 1.04 12.34
CA GLU A 84 17.54 0.81 11.03
C GLU A 84 16.51 0.12 10.12
N PHE A 85 16.16 0.77 9.01
CA PHE A 85 15.33 0.19 7.96
C PHE A 85 16.22 -0.40 6.86
N ARG A 86 16.11 -1.71 6.63
CA ARG A 86 16.87 -2.46 5.60
C ARG A 86 15.91 -3.00 4.53
N PRO A 87 16.01 -2.59 3.26
CA PRO A 87 15.22 -3.14 2.18
C PRO A 87 15.74 -4.53 1.79
N ILE A 88 15.00 -5.58 2.17
CA ILE A 88 15.28 -6.97 1.76
C ILE A 88 14.18 -7.40 0.80
N SER A 89 14.46 -7.42 -0.52
CA SER A 89 13.46 -7.69 -1.57
C SER A 89 12.94 -9.13 -1.55
N SER A 90 13.82 -10.11 -1.24
CA SER A 90 13.46 -11.53 -1.16
C SER A 90 12.65 -11.83 0.10
N ALA A 91 11.41 -12.27 -0.04
CA ALA A 91 10.56 -12.61 1.10
C ALA A 91 11.11 -13.77 1.96
N PRO A 92 11.62 -14.87 1.40
CA PRO A 92 12.29 -15.90 2.18
C PRO A 92 13.51 -15.38 2.97
N SER A 93 14.28 -14.47 2.37
CA SER A 93 15.45 -13.87 3.05
C SER A 93 15.04 -12.99 4.23
N ARG A 94 13.89 -12.28 4.14
CA ARG A 94 13.36 -11.51 5.28
C ARG A 94 12.98 -12.42 6.44
N VAL A 95 12.27 -13.53 6.15
CA VAL A 95 11.90 -14.52 7.18
C VAL A 95 13.13 -15.14 7.82
N ALA A 96 14.14 -15.50 7.01
CA ALA A 96 15.40 -16.05 7.53
C ALA A 96 16.12 -15.05 8.44
N ALA A 97 16.19 -13.78 8.06
CA ALA A 97 16.81 -12.73 8.88
C ALA A 97 16.09 -12.53 10.22
N LEU A 98 14.76 -12.59 10.25
CA LEU A 98 13.97 -12.54 11.49
C LEU A 98 14.29 -13.75 12.39
N LEU A 99 14.29 -14.96 11.82
CA LEU A 99 14.55 -16.19 12.56
C LEU A 99 16.00 -16.27 13.08
N ALA A 100 16.94 -15.65 12.39
CA ALA A 100 18.33 -15.55 12.82
C ALA A 100 18.57 -14.46 13.88
N GLY A 101 17.61 -13.56 14.10
CA GLY A 101 17.76 -12.40 14.97
C GLY A 101 18.56 -11.24 14.33
N ASP A 102 18.75 -11.26 13.02
CA ASP A 102 19.42 -10.18 12.27
C ASP A 102 18.53 -8.94 12.12
N VAL A 103 17.23 -9.11 12.27
CA VAL A 103 16.22 -8.04 12.30
C VAL A 103 15.15 -8.37 13.35
N ASP A 104 14.59 -7.32 13.97
CA ASP A 104 13.57 -7.47 15.01
C ASP A 104 12.15 -7.47 14.44
N VAL A 105 11.94 -6.85 13.27
CA VAL A 105 10.63 -6.70 12.63
C VAL A 105 10.75 -6.91 11.13
N ILE A 106 9.82 -7.65 10.55
CA ILE A 106 9.66 -7.74 9.09
C ILE A 106 8.25 -7.37 8.66
N SER A 107 8.10 -6.81 7.47
CA SER A 107 6.81 -6.59 6.82
C SER A 107 6.67 -7.49 5.59
N GLY A 108 5.42 -7.81 5.22
CA GLY A 108 5.15 -8.64 4.04
C GLY A 108 5.60 -10.09 4.23
N VAL A 109 5.13 -10.71 5.29
CA VAL A 109 5.33 -12.15 5.56
C VAL A 109 4.65 -12.97 4.46
N PRO A 110 5.36 -13.93 3.82
CA PRO A 110 4.72 -14.87 2.89
C PRO A 110 3.62 -15.68 3.58
N THR A 111 2.55 -15.94 2.87
CA THR A 111 1.42 -16.72 3.41
C THR A 111 1.86 -18.11 3.88
N THR A 112 2.76 -18.73 3.14
CA THR A 112 3.34 -20.06 3.43
C THR A 112 4.14 -20.13 4.73
N ASP A 113 4.64 -19.01 5.24
CA ASP A 113 5.48 -18.97 6.46
C ASP A 113 4.68 -18.61 7.72
N ILE A 114 3.41 -18.19 7.57
CA ILE A 114 2.58 -17.70 8.68
C ILE A 114 2.43 -18.77 9.77
N GLU A 115 2.07 -20.01 9.43
CA GLU A 115 1.87 -21.07 10.41
C GLU A 115 3.20 -21.45 11.12
N THR A 116 4.30 -21.43 10.38
CA THR A 116 5.62 -21.66 10.97
C THR A 116 5.99 -20.58 11.99
N LEU A 117 5.72 -19.32 11.64
CA LEU A 117 6.02 -18.18 12.54
C LEU A 117 5.08 -18.13 13.75
N LYS A 118 3.79 -18.48 13.58
CA LYS A 118 2.83 -18.61 14.69
C LYS A 118 3.25 -19.65 15.71
N GLY A 119 3.96 -20.70 15.27
CA GLY A 119 4.50 -21.73 16.16
C GLY A 119 5.69 -21.29 17.01
N LYS A 120 6.21 -20.08 16.81
CA LYS A 120 7.36 -19.55 17.55
C LYS A 120 6.91 -18.63 18.68
N SER A 121 7.20 -19.01 19.92
CA SER A 121 6.77 -18.25 21.12
C SER A 121 7.42 -16.87 21.22
N GLU A 122 8.57 -16.68 20.62
CA GLU A 122 9.34 -15.44 20.58
C GLU A 122 8.87 -14.46 19.48
N ILE A 123 7.98 -14.90 18.58
CA ILE A 123 7.49 -14.09 17.46
C ILE A 123 6.03 -13.73 17.66
N THR A 124 5.72 -12.46 17.49
CA THR A 124 4.33 -11.98 17.44
C THR A 124 3.96 -11.60 16.02
N LEU A 125 2.89 -12.20 15.49
CA LEU A 125 2.31 -11.86 14.20
C LEU A 125 1.20 -10.82 14.39
N SER A 126 1.35 -9.68 13.71
CA SER A 126 0.26 -8.70 13.55
C SER A 126 -0.35 -8.84 12.16
N GLN A 127 -1.62 -9.22 12.10
CA GLN A 127 -2.35 -9.46 10.88
C GLN A 127 -3.65 -8.68 10.88
N GLY A 128 -3.98 -8.07 9.76
CA GLY A 128 -5.24 -7.33 9.61
C GLY A 128 -5.60 -7.09 8.15
N PRO A 129 -6.84 -6.66 7.87
CA PRO A 129 -7.25 -6.28 6.53
C PRO A 129 -6.40 -5.10 6.04
N SER A 130 -5.94 -5.18 4.80
CA SER A 130 -5.20 -4.10 4.14
C SER A 130 -6.04 -3.49 3.01
N ASN A 131 -5.69 -2.29 2.58
CA ASN A 131 -6.29 -1.65 1.41
C ASN A 131 -5.71 -2.16 0.08
N ARG A 132 -4.93 -3.25 0.10
CA ARG A 132 -4.40 -3.86 -1.12
C ARG A 132 -5.46 -4.75 -1.76
N VAL A 133 -5.84 -4.42 -2.99
CA VAL A 133 -6.75 -5.22 -3.81
C VAL A 133 -6.01 -5.74 -5.03
N ILE A 134 -6.12 -7.05 -5.30
CA ILE A 134 -5.62 -7.68 -6.51
C ILE A 134 -6.81 -7.84 -7.46
N TYR A 135 -6.71 -7.27 -8.65
CA TYR A 135 -7.79 -7.25 -9.61
C TYR A 135 -7.29 -7.33 -11.06
N LEU A 136 -8.16 -7.72 -11.95
CA LEU A 136 -7.93 -7.65 -13.40
C LEU A 136 -8.37 -6.28 -13.91
N HIS A 137 -7.41 -5.49 -14.38
CA HIS A 137 -7.71 -4.22 -15.02
C HIS A 137 -8.05 -4.44 -16.49
N MET A 138 -9.30 -4.17 -16.86
CA MET A 138 -9.81 -4.38 -18.20
C MET A 138 -9.96 -3.05 -18.94
N ASP A 139 -9.38 -2.94 -20.15
CA ASP A 139 -9.59 -1.77 -21.01
C ASP A 139 -11.02 -1.79 -21.55
N GLN A 140 -11.88 -0.99 -20.97
CA GLN A 140 -13.29 -0.86 -21.37
C GLN A 140 -13.58 0.50 -22.02
N PHE A 141 -12.57 1.16 -22.56
CA PHE A 141 -12.68 2.49 -23.12
C PHE A 141 -12.32 2.52 -24.61
N ARG A 142 -11.21 1.89 -25.02
CA ARG A 142 -10.70 1.97 -26.38
C ARG A 142 -11.43 0.99 -27.31
N GLU A 143 -11.80 1.44 -28.51
CA GLU A 143 -12.41 0.56 -29.53
C GLU A 143 -11.41 -0.50 -30.01
N ASN A 144 -10.15 -0.10 -30.23
CA ASN A 144 -9.02 -0.99 -30.48
C ASN A 144 -8.03 -0.82 -29.35
N SER A 145 -7.88 -1.85 -28.53
CA SER A 145 -6.95 -1.84 -27.41
C SER A 145 -5.59 -2.37 -27.85
N PRO A 146 -4.48 -1.70 -27.52
CA PRO A 146 -3.14 -2.18 -27.82
C PRO A 146 -2.75 -3.43 -27.01
N PHE A 147 -3.57 -3.83 -26.05
CA PHE A 147 -3.34 -4.98 -25.17
C PHE A 147 -4.12 -6.22 -25.60
N ILE A 148 -4.91 -6.14 -26.67
CA ILE A 148 -5.82 -7.22 -27.09
C ILE A 148 -5.62 -7.49 -28.56
N THR A 149 -5.26 -8.72 -28.87
CA THR A 149 -5.12 -9.24 -30.23
C THR A 149 -5.85 -10.57 -30.39
N ALA A 150 -6.16 -10.99 -31.61
CA ALA A 150 -6.58 -12.34 -31.91
C ALA A 150 -5.44 -13.34 -31.61
N LYS A 151 -5.76 -14.65 -31.61
CA LYS A 151 -4.77 -15.72 -31.36
C LYS A 151 -3.63 -15.74 -32.40
N ASP A 152 -3.88 -15.26 -33.60
CA ASP A 152 -2.92 -15.15 -34.69
C ASP A 152 -2.11 -13.84 -34.66
N GLY A 153 -2.36 -13.00 -33.65
CA GLY A 153 -1.70 -11.69 -33.46
C GLY A 153 -2.34 -10.55 -34.26
N SER A 154 -3.40 -10.79 -35.02
CA SER A 154 -4.11 -9.74 -35.74
C SER A 154 -4.89 -8.82 -34.79
N GLU A 155 -5.08 -7.56 -35.22
CA GLU A 155 -5.90 -6.60 -34.51
C GLU A 155 -7.40 -7.04 -34.53
N ILE A 156 -8.06 -6.90 -33.39
CA ILE A 156 -9.48 -7.15 -33.26
C ILE A 156 -10.14 -5.99 -32.51
N LYS A 157 -11.44 -5.81 -32.79
CA LYS A 157 -12.25 -4.93 -31.98
C LYS A 157 -12.26 -5.40 -30.53
N ASN A 158 -12.09 -4.45 -29.61
CA ASN A 158 -11.98 -4.74 -28.19
C ASN A 158 -13.26 -5.41 -27.62
N PRO A 159 -13.21 -6.70 -27.28
CA PRO A 159 -14.35 -7.42 -26.76
C PRO A 159 -14.74 -6.99 -25.35
N LEU A 160 -13.81 -6.34 -24.60
CA LEU A 160 -14.05 -5.85 -23.24
C LEU A 160 -14.95 -4.63 -23.17
N LEU A 161 -15.33 -4.04 -24.30
CA LEU A 161 -16.39 -3.03 -24.37
C LEU A 161 -17.75 -3.63 -24.04
N ASP A 162 -17.95 -4.92 -24.32
CA ASP A 162 -19.19 -5.62 -23.97
C ASP A 162 -19.16 -6.02 -22.48
N VAL A 163 -20.15 -5.56 -21.72
CA VAL A 163 -20.31 -5.87 -20.30
C VAL A 163 -20.48 -7.37 -20.04
N ARG A 164 -21.08 -8.11 -21.00
CA ARG A 164 -21.29 -9.56 -20.88
C ARG A 164 -19.95 -10.30 -20.86
N VAL A 165 -19.00 -9.87 -21.71
CA VAL A 165 -17.64 -10.44 -21.72
C VAL A 165 -16.92 -10.20 -20.39
N ARG A 166 -17.01 -9.00 -19.84
CA ARG A 166 -16.41 -8.67 -18.53
C ARG A 166 -17.05 -9.48 -17.40
N LYS A 167 -18.38 -9.69 -17.44
CA LYS A 167 -19.09 -10.52 -16.47
C LYS A 167 -18.66 -11.98 -16.58
N ALA A 168 -18.59 -12.55 -17.79
CA ALA A 168 -18.17 -13.92 -18.03
C ALA A 168 -16.75 -14.16 -17.50
N ILE A 169 -15.81 -13.24 -17.75
CA ILE A 169 -14.45 -13.31 -17.18
C ILE A 169 -14.51 -13.33 -15.65
N SER A 170 -15.33 -12.46 -15.05
CA SER A 170 -15.45 -12.40 -13.60
C SER A 170 -16.07 -13.66 -12.99
N MET A 171 -17.08 -14.25 -13.66
CA MET A 171 -17.75 -15.47 -13.22
C MET A 171 -16.88 -16.72 -13.41
N ALA A 172 -15.96 -16.73 -14.37
CA ALA A 172 -15.00 -17.80 -14.57
C ALA A 172 -13.90 -17.88 -13.49
N ILE A 173 -13.77 -16.87 -12.61
CA ILE A 173 -12.74 -16.82 -11.56
C ILE A 173 -13.32 -17.35 -10.25
N ASN A 174 -12.82 -18.50 -9.79
CA ASN A 174 -13.17 -19.05 -8.48
C ASN A 174 -12.35 -18.37 -7.38
N ARG A 175 -12.89 -17.26 -6.84
CA ARG A 175 -12.21 -16.46 -5.83
C ARG A 175 -12.05 -17.19 -4.50
N ASP A 176 -13.01 -18.01 -4.14
CA ASP A 176 -13.00 -18.75 -2.86
C ASP A 176 -11.89 -19.80 -2.86
N VAL A 177 -11.68 -20.49 -3.98
CA VAL A 177 -10.55 -21.41 -4.13
C VAL A 177 -9.21 -20.68 -4.12
N ILE A 178 -9.12 -19.48 -4.70
CA ILE A 178 -7.91 -18.65 -4.64
C ILE A 178 -7.64 -18.26 -3.19
N VAL A 179 -8.65 -17.79 -2.46
CA VAL A 179 -8.52 -17.44 -1.03
C VAL A 179 -8.06 -18.65 -0.22
N GLU A 180 -8.71 -19.78 -0.39
CA GLU A 180 -8.43 -20.99 0.40
C GLU A 180 -7.05 -21.59 0.09
N ARG A 181 -6.72 -21.79 -1.20
CA ARG A 181 -5.57 -22.60 -1.60
C ARG A 181 -4.34 -21.84 -2.01
N VAL A 182 -4.48 -20.58 -2.43
CA VAL A 182 -3.36 -19.72 -2.85
C VAL A 182 -3.00 -18.75 -1.76
N MET A 183 -4.00 -18.23 -1.06
CA MET A 183 -3.83 -17.21 -0.03
C MET A 183 -3.92 -17.78 1.40
N GLU A 184 -3.93 -19.11 1.55
CA GLU A 184 -3.97 -19.81 2.86
C GLU A 184 -5.08 -19.29 3.78
N GLY A 185 -6.23 -18.89 3.22
CA GLY A 185 -7.38 -18.37 3.94
C GLY A 185 -7.23 -16.94 4.51
N ILE A 186 -6.14 -16.24 4.24
CA ILE A 186 -5.89 -14.90 4.81
C ILE A 186 -6.39 -13.75 3.95
N ALA A 187 -6.79 -14.00 2.73
CA ALA A 187 -7.41 -13.00 1.87
C ALA A 187 -8.93 -12.99 2.02
N VAL A 188 -9.57 -11.95 1.51
CA VAL A 188 -11.02 -11.82 1.44
C VAL A 188 -11.42 -11.62 -0.03
N SER A 189 -12.44 -12.34 -0.48
CA SER A 189 -13.02 -12.17 -1.81
C SER A 189 -13.65 -10.79 -1.93
N ALA A 190 -13.20 -9.96 -2.88
CA ALA A 190 -13.60 -8.56 -2.99
C ALA A 190 -14.60 -8.33 -4.13
N GLY A 191 -15.69 -7.60 -3.86
CA GLY A 191 -16.66 -7.12 -4.84
C GLY A 191 -16.47 -5.66 -5.25
N GLN A 192 -15.54 -4.97 -4.60
CA GLN A 192 -15.24 -3.55 -4.82
C GLN A 192 -13.76 -3.26 -4.51
N LEU A 193 -13.30 -2.05 -4.84
CA LEU A 193 -11.89 -1.67 -4.67
C LEU A 193 -11.49 -1.30 -3.24
N LEU A 194 -12.44 -1.17 -2.34
CA LEU A 194 -12.18 -0.87 -0.93
C LEU A 194 -12.58 -2.08 -0.08
N PRO A 195 -11.75 -2.48 0.90
CA PRO A 195 -12.10 -3.52 1.85
C PRO A 195 -13.15 -3.03 2.86
N ASP A 196 -13.85 -3.98 3.47
CA ASP A 196 -14.88 -3.69 4.47
C ASP A 196 -14.31 -2.87 5.64
N GLY A 197 -15.11 -1.94 6.15
CA GLY A 197 -14.72 -1.03 7.22
C GLY A 197 -14.06 0.27 6.74
N PHE A 198 -13.75 0.42 5.46
CA PHE A 198 -13.23 1.66 4.90
C PHE A 198 -14.36 2.63 4.51
N PHE A 199 -14.07 3.93 4.58
CA PHE A 199 -15.00 4.96 4.12
C PHE A 199 -15.28 4.83 2.62
N GLY A 200 -16.54 4.81 2.24
CA GLY A 200 -16.97 4.68 0.84
C GLY A 200 -17.29 3.24 0.41
N VAL A 201 -17.16 2.26 1.29
CA VAL A 201 -17.61 0.88 1.06
C VAL A 201 -19.13 0.82 0.94
N SER A 202 -19.64 -0.01 0.03
CA SER A 202 -21.07 -0.23 -0.20
C SER A 202 -21.48 -1.66 0.10
N ASP A 203 -22.43 -1.86 0.99
CA ASP A 203 -23.01 -3.18 1.30
C ASP A 203 -23.79 -3.80 0.12
N LYS A 204 -24.01 -3.03 -0.95
CA LYS A 204 -24.71 -3.47 -2.16
C LYS A 204 -23.78 -4.11 -3.19
N LEU A 205 -22.47 -4.01 -3.00
CA LEU A 205 -21.47 -4.54 -3.94
C LEU A 205 -20.83 -5.80 -3.34
N SER A 206 -21.15 -6.93 -3.94
CA SER A 206 -20.57 -8.24 -3.60
C SER A 206 -19.86 -8.84 -4.81
N PRO A 207 -18.91 -9.77 -4.60
CA PRO A 207 -18.31 -10.51 -5.69
C PRO A 207 -19.36 -11.23 -6.51
N LEU A 208 -19.18 -11.29 -7.84
CA LEU A 208 -19.98 -12.20 -8.66
C LEU A 208 -19.70 -13.65 -8.27
N ALA A 209 -20.75 -14.45 -8.20
CA ALA A 209 -20.62 -15.87 -7.96
C ALA A 209 -19.75 -16.55 -9.03
N TYR A 210 -19.00 -17.57 -8.64
CA TYR A 210 -18.31 -18.43 -9.57
C TYR A 210 -19.34 -19.27 -10.32
N ASP A 211 -19.40 -19.10 -11.63
CA ASP A 211 -20.30 -19.84 -12.53
C ASP A 211 -19.67 -19.90 -13.93
N PRO A 212 -18.78 -20.85 -14.19
CA PRO A 212 -18.06 -20.95 -15.46
C PRO A 212 -18.93 -21.40 -16.63
N ASP A 213 -20.14 -21.93 -16.36
CA ASP A 213 -21.06 -22.46 -17.36
C ASP A 213 -22.23 -21.49 -17.65
N GLY A 214 -22.33 -20.37 -16.91
CA GLY A 214 -23.42 -19.39 -16.94
C GLY A 214 -23.37 -18.30 -18.01
#